data_b07fa87736e83e103dd2b558ed20c12a
#
_entry.id   b07fa87736e83e103dd2b558ed20c12a
#
_cell.length_a   1.000
_cell.length_b   1.000
_cell.length_c   1.000
_cell.angle_alpha   90.00
_cell.angle_beta   90.00
_cell.angle_gamma   90.00
#
_symmetry.space_group_name_H-M   'P 1'
#
loop_
_entity.id
_entity.type
_entity.pdbx_description
1 polymer ?
#
loop_
_entity_poly.entity_id
_entity_poly.type
_entity_poly.pdbx_seq_one_letter_code
_entity_poly.pdbx_strand_id
1 'polypeptide(L)'
;MAAPKGNRFWEARATHGPARLYKNSETLWLACVEYFEWVDENPLWENRVTQFRGDVIDMPVEKMRAMTVGGLCLFLDIDETTWREWRKPDNDLSSIVAKVDQVIYQQKFTGAAADLLNPNIIARDLGLADKREITGKDGQPLVAITSQMTPQEAAAAYAATLNPES
;
A
#
# COMPACT_ATOMS: atom_id res chain seq x y z
N MET A 1 8.30 24.50 1.24
CA MET A 1 8.15 24.28 2.70
C MET A 1 8.93 23.03 3.07
N ALA A 2 9.72 23.05 4.15
CA ALA A 2 10.43 21.86 4.61
C ALA A 2 9.40 20.86 5.21
N ALA A 3 9.62 19.55 5.00
CA ALA A 3 8.79 18.52 5.62
C ALA A 3 8.79 18.67 7.15
N PRO A 4 7.63 18.49 7.83
CA PRO A 4 7.54 18.55 9.28
C PRO A 4 8.53 17.60 9.95
N LYS A 5 8.96 17.95 11.17
CA LYS A 5 9.86 17.13 11.97
C LYS A 5 9.21 15.76 12.21
N GLY A 6 9.95 14.67 12.05
CA GLY A 6 9.43 13.29 12.16
C GLY A 6 9.12 12.61 10.82
N ASN A 7 9.05 13.35 9.71
CA ASN A 7 8.77 12.77 8.40
C ASN A 7 10.03 12.26 7.65
N ARG A 8 11.19 12.31 8.29
CA ARG A 8 12.49 11.90 7.71
C ARG A 8 12.78 10.42 7.96
N PHE A 9 11.95 9.54 7.39
CA PHE A 9 12.08 8.09 7.57
C PHE A 9 13.41 7.51 7.06
N TRP A 10 14.07 8.17 6.12
CA TRP A 10 15.36 7.73 5.57
C TRP A 10 16.55 7.90 6.55
N GLU A 11 16.36 8.58 7.68
CA GLU A 11 17.37 8.74 8.73
C GLU A 11 17.30 7.61 9.77
N ALA A 12 16.17 6.86 9.79
CA ALA A 12 15.98 5.75 10.72
C ALA A 12 16.80 4.53 10.29
N ARG A 13 17.40 3.85 11.28
CA ARG A 13 18.21 2.64 11.10
C ARG A 13 17.97 1.67 12.26
N ALA A 14 18.05 0.38 11.94
CA ALA A 14 18.08 -0.66 12.95
C ALA A 14 19.38 -0.58 13.79
N THR A 15 19.29 -0.83 15.07
CA THR A 15 20.47 -0.86 15.96
C THR A 15 21.32 -2.10 15.72
N HIS A 16 20.75 -3.15 15.11
CA HIS A 16 21.40 -4.44 14.85
C HIS A 16 22.38 -4.46 13.65
N GLY A 17 22.57 -3.32 12.94
CA GLY A 17 23.60 -3.15 11.91
C GLY A 17 23.23 -3.77 10.53
N PRO A 18 24.21 -3.88 9.61
CA PRO A 18 23.97 -4.23 8.21
C PRO A 18 23.55 -5.70 7.97
N ALA A 19 22.95 -5.98 6.83
CA ALA A 19 22.36 -7.26 6.39
C ALA A 19 23.18 -8.54 6.66
N ARG A 20 24.49 -8.44 6.79
CA ARG A 20 25.39 -9.57 7.11
C ARG A 20 25.15 -10.18 8.50
N LEU A 21 24.43 -9.46 9.37
CA LEU A 21 24.15 -9.88 10.75
C LEU A 21 22.83 -10.64 10.91
N TYR A 22 21.91 -10.57 9.93
CA TYR A 22 20.62 -11.27 9.99
C TYR A 22 20.75 -12.73 9.53
N LYS A 23 21.64 -13.49 10.22
CA LYS A 23 21.91 -14.89 9.85
C LYS A 23 20.92 -15.89 10.41
N ASN A 24 20.09 -15.47 11.37
CA ASN A 24 19.10 -16.33 12.00
C ASN A 24 17.75 -15.60 12.13
N SER A 25 16.69 -16.38 12.25
CA SER A 25 15.32 -15.93 12.34
C SER A 25 15.06 -14.98 13.52
N GLU A 26 15.70 -15.22 14.66
CA GLU A 26 15.52 -14.44 15.88
C GLU A 26 16.06 -13.02 15.72
N THR A 27 17.31 -12.89 15.23
CA THR A 27 17.95 -11.58 15.02
C THR A 27 17.17 -10.77 13.98
N LEU A 28 16.72 -11.39 12.89
CA LEU A 28 15.91 -10.72 11.88
C LEU A 28 14.57 -10.26 12.48
N TRP A 29 13.91 -11.13 13.27
CA TRP A 29 12.65 -10.77 13.92
C TRP A 29 12.78 -9.56 14.84
N LEU A 30 13.81 -9.54 15.71
CA LEU A 30 14.06 -8.42 16.61
C LEU A 30 14.27 -7.10 15.86
N ALA A 31 15.05 -7.12 14.78
CA ALA A 31 15.26 -5.94 13.95
C ALA A 31 13.98 -5.47 13.22
N CYS A 32 13.10 -6.40 12.82
CA CYS A 32 11.79 -6.05 12.27
C CYS A 32 10.86 -5.45 13.33
N VAL A 33 10.91 -5.95 14.58
CA VAL A 33 10.15 -5.39 15.70
C VAL A 33 10.59 -3.95 15.98
N GLU A 34 11.89 -3.65 15.95
CA GLU A 34 12.38 -2.26 16.07
C GLU A 34 11.78 -1.35 14.99
N TYR A 35 11.63 -1.85 13.75
CA TYR A 35 10.97 -1.08 12.70
C TYR A 35 9.49 -0.84 13.00
N PHE A 36 8.77 -1.83 13.54
CA PHE A 36 7.36 -1.67 13.88
C PHE A 36 7.18 -0.63 15.01
N GLU A 37 7.99 -0.73 16.05
CA GLU A 37 8.01 0.22 17.17
C GLU A 37 8.37 1.62 16.67
N TRP A 38 9.40 1.72 15.82
CA TRP A 38 9.77 3.00 15.23
C TRP A 38 8.64 3.63 14.41
N VAL A 39 7.88 2.85 13.63
CA VAL A 39 6.74 3.35 12.86
C VAL A 39 5.65 3.90 13.77
N ASP A 40 5.34 3.20 14.87
CA ASP A 40 4.32 3.60 15.84
C ASP A 40 4.75 4.86 16.63
N GLU A 41 6.02 4.97 17.00
CA GLU A 41 6.57 6.11 17.74
C GLU A 41 6.81 7.36 16.86
N ASN A 42 6.84 7.20 15.54
CA ASN A 42 7.12 8.27 14.59
C ASN A 42 5.96 8.50 13.62
N PRO A 43 4.80 9.00 14.09
CA PRO A 43 3.67 9.32 13.24
C PRO A 43 4.04 10.39 12.21
N LEU A 44 3.25 10.51 11.16
CA LEU A 44 3.33 11.62 10.23
C LEU A 44 2.59 12.82 10.83
N TRP A 45 3.06 14.03 10.54
CA TRP A 45 2.44 15.26 11.02
C TRP A 45 1.83 16.06 9.86
N GLU A 46 0.61 16.51 10.05
CA GLU A 46 -0.09 17.41 9.15
C GLU A 46 -0.38 18.73 9.89
N ASN A 47 -0.02 19.87 9.31
CA ASN A 47 -0.49 21.16 9.82
C ASN A 47 -1.90 21.42 9.28
N ARG A 48 -2.89 21.36 10.16
CA ARG A 48 -4.27 21.66 9.81
C ARG A 48 -4.62 23.08 10.24
N VAL A 49 -5.07 23.87 9.27
CA VAL A 49 -5.57 25.22 9.52
C VAL A 49 -7.02 25.12 10.01
N THR A 50 -7.27 25.61 11.22
CA THR A 50 -8.61 25.63 11.81
C THR A 50 -8.99 27.08 12.16
N GLN A 51 -10.23 27.48 11.88
CA GLN A 51 -10.76 28.78 12.32
C GLN A 51 -11.49 28.60 13.66
N PHE A 52 -11.07 29.39 14.66
CA PHE A 52 -11.75 29.46 15.94
C PHE A 52 -11.97 30.95 16.31
N ARG A 53 -13.21 31.35 16.46
CA ARG A 53 -13.65 32.74 16.82
C ARG A 53 -13.11 33.84 15.89
N GLY A 54 -12.88 33.50 14.60
CA GLY A 54 -12.33 34.44 13.61
C GLY A 54 -10.81 34.44 13.47
N ASP A 55 -10.10 33.78 14.38
CA ASP A 55 -8.65 33.61 14.31
C ASP A 55 -8.29 32.32 13.54
N VAL A 56 -7.25 32.40 12.74
CA VAL A 56 -6.68 31.25 12.02
C VAL A 56 -5.60 30.60 12.91
N ILE A 57 -5.83 29.36 13.27
CA ILE A 57 -4.92 28.59 14.15
C ILE A 57 -4.34 27.42 13.35
N ASP A 58 -3.02 27.32 13.27
CA ASP A 58 -2.32 26.16 12.77
C ASP A 58 -2.18 25.11 13.88
N MET A 59 -2.82 23.95 13.71
CA MET A 59 -2.72 22.85 14.65
C MET A 59 -1.97 21.67 13.99
N PRO A 60 -0.86 21.19 14.57
CA PRO A 60 -0.25 19.94 14.14
C PRO A 60 -1.15 18.76 14.55
N VAL A 61 -1.49 17.92 13.59
CA VAL A 61 -2.29 16.70 13.79
C VAL A 61 -1.46 15.48 13.44
N GLU A 62 -1.44 14.51 14.33
CA GLU A 62 -0.80 13.22 14.09
C GLU A 62 -1.57 12.41 13.06
N LYS A 63 -0.82 11.77 12.16
CA LYS A 63 -1.33 10.85 11.15
C LYS A 63 -0.61 9.51 11.25
N MET A 64 -1.35 8.43 11.19
CA MET A 64 -0.79 7.10 11.15
C MET A 64 0.21 6.95 10.01
N ARG A 65 1.38 6.38 10.32
CA ARG A 65 2.39 6.00 9.33
C ARG A 65 2.13 4.57 8.86
N ALA A 66 1.96 4.37 7.56
CA ALA A 66 1.83 3.02 7.00
C ALA A 66 3.16 2.27 7.04
N MET A 67 3.16 1.04 7.53
CA MET A 67 4.27 0.12 7.38
C MET A 67 4.41 -0.32 5.92
N THR A 68 5.63 -0.38 5.40
CA THR A 68 5.89 -0.85 4.03
C THR A 68 7.13 -1.73 3.99
N VAL A 69 7.16 -2.70 3.07
CA VAL A 69 8.36 -3.53 2.86
C VAL A 69 9.55 -2.67 2.43
N GLY A 70 9.34 -1.68 1.55
CA GLY A 70 10.40 -0.74 1.16
C GLY A 70 10.93 0.07 2.35
N GLY A 71 10.04 0.56 3.24
CA GLY A 71 10.45 1.25 4.47
C GLY A 71 11.23 0.36 5.42
N LEU A 72 10.79 -0.90 5.57
CA LEU A 72 11.51 -1.91 6.35
C LEU A 72 12.90 -2.18 5.76
N CYS A 73 13.03 -2.36 4.46
CA CYS A 73 14.33 -2.60 3.82
C CYS A 73 15.29 -1.44 4.03
N LEU A 74 14.80 -0.19 3.93
CA LEU A 74 15.60 1.00 4.24
C LEU A 74 16.04 1.03 5.71
N PHE A 75 15.16 0.66 6.63
CA PHE A 75 15.46 0.62 8.06
C PHE A 75 16.50 -0.47 8.41
N LEU A 76 16.40 -1.63 7.77
CA LEU A 76 17.33 -2.75 7.95
C LEU A 76 18.66 -2.58 7.18
N ASP A 77 18.77 -1.54 6.36
CA ASP A 77 19.92 -1.30 5.45
C ASP A 77 20.17 -2.46 4.48
N ILE A 78 19.09 -2.95 3.85
CA ILE A 78 19.11 -4.03 2.86
C ILE A 78 18.38 -3.61 1.58
N ASP A 79 18.67 -4.29 0.47
CA ASP A 79 17.93 -4.16 -0.77
C ASP A 79 16.62 -4.97 -0.74
N GLU A 80 15.59 -4.50 -1.43
CA GLU A 80 14.36 -5.26 -1.63
C GLU A 80 14.60 -6.61 -2.33
N THR A 81 15.65 -6.73 -3.14
CA THR A 81 16.06 -8.01 -3.75
C THR A 81 16.46 -9.01 -2.69
N THR A 82 17.18 -8.57 -1.64
CA THR A 82 17.55 -9.40 -0.49
C THR A 82 16.30 -9.90 0.24
N TRP A 83 15.32 -9.02 0.47
CA TRP A 83 14.05 -9.40 1.09
C TRP A 83 13.28 -10.44 0.26
N ARG A 84 13.26 -10.29 -1.08
CA ARG A 84 12.66 -11.28 -2.00
C ARG A 84 13.38 -12.62 -1.98
N GLU A 85 14.70 -12.64 -1.89
CA GLU A 85 15.47 -13.88 -1.74
C GLU A 85 15.15 -14.60 -0.43
N TRP A 86 15.04 -13.86 0.69
CA TRP A 86 14.68 -14.44 1.98
C TRP A 86 13.24 -14.97 2.03
N ARG A 87 12.35 -14.45 1.18
CA ARG A 87 10.96 -14.92 1.04
C ARG A 87 10.84 -16.29 0.37
N LYS A 88 11.88 -16.75 -0.35
CA LYS A 88 11.83 -18.04 -1.06
C LYS A 88 11.68 -19.20 -0.08
N PRO A 89 10.86 -20.24 -0.44
CA PRO A 89 10.57 -21.36 0.49
C PRO A 89 11.77 -22.16 0.95
N ASP A 90 12.84 -22.17 0.17
CA ASP A 90 14.11 -22.84 0.45
C ASP A 90 15.06 -22.03 1.36
N ASN A 91 14.67 -20.82 1.74
CA ASN A 91 15.46 -19.96 2.62
C ASN A 91 15.07 -20.17 4.09
N ASP A 92 16.05 -20.29 4.97
CA ASP A 92 15.85 -20.48 6.42
C ASP A 92 15.08 -19.33 7.10
N LEU A 93 15.10 -18.13 6.48
CA LEU A 93 14.40 -16.95 6.98
C LEU A 93 12.98 -16.80 6.43
N SER A 94 12.55 -17.69 5.53
CA SER A 94 11.26 -17.56 4.82
C SER A 94 10.05 -17.49 5.75
N SER A 95 10.06 -18.26 6.85
CA SER A 95 8.97 -18.26 7.84
C SER A 95 8.84 -16.92 8.58
N ILE A 96 9.96 -16.29 8.92
CA ILE A 96 9.98 -14.98 9.58
C ILE A 96 9.57 -13.89 8.60
N VAL A 97 10.07 -13.93 7.37
CA VAL A 97 9.68 -12.99 6.31
C VAL A 97 8.17 -13.04 6.07
N ALA A 98 7.58 -14.24 5.97
CA ALA A 98 6.13 -14.39 5.81
C ALA A 98 5.35 -13.80 7.00
N LYS A 99 5.84 -13.99 8.24
CA LYS A 99 5.23 -13.40 9.44
C LYS A 99 5.31 -11.87 9.42
N VAL A 100 6.43 -11.31 9.04
CA VAL A 100 6.65 -9.86 8.91
C VAL A 100 5.76 -9.26 7.82
N ASP A 101 5.69 -9.89 6.65
CA ASP A 101 4.79 -9.49 5.56
C ASP A 101 3.33 -9.46 6.04
N GLN A 102 2.92 -10.44 6.85
CA GLN A 102 1.58 -10.49 7.42
C GLN A 102 1.32 -9.38 8.45
N VAL A 103 2.29 -9.01 9.29
CA VAL A 103 2.18 -7.87 10.22
C VAL A 103 1.97 -6.57 9.43
N ILE A 104 2.80 -6.34 8.40
CA ILE A 104 2.69 -5.16 7.53
C ILE A 104 1.33 -5.12 6.82
N TYR A 105 0.86 -6.26 6.30
CA TYR A 105 -0.46 -6.38 5.68
C TYR A 105 -1.58 -5.99 6.66
N GLN A 106 -1.57 -6.56 7.87
CA GLN A 106 -2.59 -6.32 8.89
C GLN A 106 -2.61 -4.87 9.35
N GLN A 107 -1.46 -4.25 9.59
CA GLN A 107 -1.37 -2.84 9.96
C GLN A 107 -2.00 -1.94 8.89
N LYS A 108 -1.70 -2.18 7.60
CA LYS A 108 -2.28 -1.43 6.49
C LYS A 108 -3.78 -1.64 6.37
N PHE A 109 -4.23 -2.91 6.43
CA PHE A 109 -5.64 -3.25 6.30
C PHE A 109 -6.47 -2.64 7.43
N THR A 110 -6.05 -2.82 8.68
CA THR A 110 -6.76 -2.27 9.83
C THR A 110 -6.71 -0.75 9.88
N GLY A 111 -5.58 -0.14 9.52
CA GLY A 111 -5.46 1.31 9.41
C GLY A 111 -6.37 1.92 8.34
N ALA A 112 -6.52 1.24 7.20
CA ALA A 112 -7.45 1.66 6.16
C ALA A 112 -8.91 1.45 6.57
N ALA A 113 -9.23 0.33 7.23
CA ALA A 113 -10.57 0.02 7.72
C ALA A 113 -11.05 0.99 8.83
N ALA A 114 -10.11 1.58 9.57
CA ALA A 114 -10.39 2.58 10.60
C ALA A 114 -10.29 4.04 10.10
N ASP A 115 -10.18 4.28 8.79
CA ASP A 115 -9.97 5.60 8.18
C ASP A 115 -8.70 6.35 8.66
N LEU A 116 -7.74 5.63 9.24
CA LEU A 116 -6.45 6.18 9.66
C LEU A 116 -5.45 6.28 8.50
N LEU A 117 -5.61 5.43 7.48
CA LEU A 117 -4.87 5.41 6.22
C LEU A 117 -5.84 5.62 5.06
N ASN A 118 -5.34 6.11 3.92
CA ASN A 118 -6.17 6.28 2.72
C ASN A 118 -6.58 4.91 2.16
N PRO A 119 -7.88 4.52 2.22
CA PRO A 119 -8.31 3.18 1.83
C PRO A 119 -8.08 2.88 0.35
N ASN A 120 -8.17 3.87 -0.54
CA ASN A 120 -7.95 3.67 -1.97
C ASN A 120 -6.48 3.36 -2.30
N ILE A 121 -5.55 4.02 -1.61
CA ILE A 121 -4.11 3.76 -1.77
C ILE A 121 -3.78 2.38 -1.23
N ILE A 122 -4.27 2.06 -0.03
CA ILE A 122 -4.01 0.77 0.61
C ILE A 122 -4.64 -0.39 -0.16
N ALA A 123 -5.88 -0.25 -0.66
CA ALA A 123 -6.51 -1.28 -1.49
C ALA A 123 -5.68 -1.62 -2.73
N ARG A 124 -5.12 -0.61 -3.41
CA ARG A 124 -4.22 -0.81 -4.57
C ARG A 124 -2.91 -1.47 -4.16
N ASP A 125 -2.30 -1.04 -3.07
CA ASP A 125 -1.04 -1.58 -2.55
C ASP A 125 -1.20 -3.04 -2.10
N LEU A 126 -2.34 -3.40 -1.49
CA LEU A 126 -2.68 -4.76 -1.09
C LEU A 126 -3.21 -5.64 -2.23
N GLY A 127 -3.38 -5.09 -3.43
CA GLY A 127 -3.92 -5.81 -4.59
C GLY A 127 -5.40 -6.18 -4.46
N LEU A 128 -6.15 -5.47 -3.60
CA LEU A 128 -7.60 -5.64 -3.46
C LEU A 128 -8.28 -4.97 -4.65
N ALA A 129 -8.82 -5.77 -5.58
CA ALA A 129 -9.52 -5.26 -6.75
C ALA A 129 -11.02 -5.08 -6.47
N ASP A 130 -11.57 -3.92 -6.77
CA ASP A 130 -13.01 -3.74 -6.94
C ASP A 130 -13.45 -4.52 -8.20
N LYS A 131 -14.14 -5.63 -8.00
CA LYS A 131 -14.80 -6.32 -9.11
C LYS A 131 -16.03 -5.50 -9.51
N ARG A 132 -15.88 -4.64 -10.52
CA ARG A 132 -17.02 -4.01 -11.19
C ARG A 132 -17.34 -4.82 -12.42
N GLU A 133 -18.49 -5.45 -12.40
CA GLU A 133 -19.10 -6.02 -13.60
C GLU A 133 -19.84 -4.88 -14.31
N ILE A 134 -19.31 -4.46 -15.46
CA ILE A 134 -19.96 -3.43 -16.28
C ILE A 134 -20.77 -4.18 -17.32
N THR A 135 -22.09 -4.20 -17.12
CA THR A 135 -23.04 -4.79 -18.05
C THR A 135 -23.78 -3.68 -18.81
N GLY A 136 -24.21 -3.98 -20.02
CA GLY A 136 -25.13 -3.14 -20.78
C GLY A 136 -26.53 -3.11 -20.16
N LYS A 137 -27.48 -2.43 -20.83
CA LYS A 137 -28.88 -2.39 -20.42
C LYS A 137 -29.41 -3.81 -20.24
N ASP A 138 -30.17 -4.07 -19.18
CA ASP A 138 -30.78 -5.37 -18.85
C ASP A 138 -29.81 -6.54 -18.64
N GLY A 139 -28.55 -6.24 -18.21
CA GLY A 139 -27.56 -7.26 -17.90
C GLY A 139 -26.86 -7.87 -19.13
N GLN A 140 -27.05 -7.31 -20.31
CA GLN A 140 -26.42 -7.78 -21.54
C GLN A 140 -24.90 -7.50 -21.53
N PRO A 141 -24.06 -8.37 -22.13
CA PRO A 141 -22.65 -8.13 -22.27
C PRO A 141 -22.39 -6.85 -23.07
N LEU A 142 -21.46 -5.98 -22.58
CA LEU A 142 -20.98 -4.86 -23.38
C LEU A 142 -20.15 -5.39 -24.57
N VAL A 143 -20.56 -5.09 -25.76
CA VAL A 143 -19.76 -5.34 -26.96
C VAL A 143 -18.67 -4.28 -27.04
N ALA A 144 -17.41 -4.67 -26.74
CA ALA A 144 -16.28 -3.79 -26.90
C ALA A 144 -15.96 -3.59 -28.37
N ILE A 145 -16.15 -2.39 -28.92
CA ILE A 145 -15.68 -2.02 -30.25
C ILE A 145 -14.14 -1.91 -30.17
N THR A 146 -13.44 -2.86 -30.77
CA THR A 146 -11.98 -2.89 -30.83
C THR A 146 -11.48 -2.34 -32.17
N SER A 147 -10.22 -1.87 -32.19
CA SER A 147 -9.55 -1.40 -33.41
C SER A 147 -9.37 -2.50 -34.49
N GLN A 148 -9.66 -3.75 -34.14
CA GLN A 148 -9.63 -4.90 -35.08
C GLN A 148 -10.97 -5.16 -35.79
N MET A 149 -12.06 -4.51 -35.37
CA MET A 149 -13.34 -4.60 -36.03
C MET A 149 -13.38 -3.79 -37.31
N THR A 150 -13.94 -4.35 -38.38
CA THR A 150 -14.25 -3.57 -39.56
C THR A 150 -15.33 -2.52 -39.27
N PRO A 151 -15.41 -1.42 -40.04
CA PRO A 151 -16.46 -0.42 -39.86
C PRO A 151 -17.88 -0.98 -39.90
N GLN A 152 -18.12 -2.04 -40.70
CA GLN A 152 -19.41 -2.73 -40.81
C GLN A 152 -19.74 -3.55 -39.57
N GLU A 153 -18.75 -4.27 -39.01
CA GLU A 153 -18.91 -5.02 -37.74
C GLU A 153 -19.13 -4.09 -36.57
N ALA A 154 -18.40 -2.96 -36.50
CA ALA A 154 -18.59 -1.94 -35.47
C ALA A 154 -19.99 -1.31 -35.55
N ALA A 155 -20.48 -1.01 -36.74
CA ALA A 155 -21.84 -0.47 -36.96
C ALA A 155 -22.93 -1.48 -36.59
N ALA A 156 -22.75 -2.76 -36.89
CA ALA A 156 -23.68 -3.83 -36.51
C ALA A 156 -23.70 -4.03 -34.97
N ALA A 157 -22.51 -4.01 -34.30
CA ALA A 157 -22.39 -4.11 -32.86
C ALA A 157 -23.07 -2.93 -32.17
N TYR A 158 -22.89 -1.72 -32.71
CA TYR A 158 -23.54 -0.51 -32.17
C TYR A 158 -25.07 -0.56 -32.35
N ALA A 159 -25.56 -0.99 -33.50
CA ALA A 159 -27.00 -1.15 -33.78
C ALA A 159 -27.66 -2.18 -32.84
N ALA A 160 -26.95 -3.27 -32.53
CA ALA A 160 -27.42 -4.30 -31.58
C ALA A 160 -27.55 -3.76 -30.14
N THR A 161 -26.73 -2.77 -29.73
CA THR A 161 -26.84 -2.13 -28.42
C THR A 161 -28.01 -1.16 -28.32
N LEU A 162 -28.50 -0.62 -29.45
CA LEU A 162 -29.61 0.33 -29.50
C LEU A 162 -30.98 -0.37 -29.58
N ASN A 163 -31.07 -1.55 -30.19
CA ASN A 163 -32.30 -2.31 -30.38
C ASN A 163 -32.12 -3.76 -29.87
N PRO A 164 -32.20 -4.02 -28.56
CA PRO A 164 -32.04 -5.36 -28.01
C PRO A 164 -33.24 -6.31 -28.25
N GLU A 165 -34.28 -5.90 -28.96
CA GLU A 165 -35.53 -6.68 -29.20
C GLU A 165 -35.71 -7.13 -30.65
N SER A 166 -34.65 -7.34 -31.43
CA SER A 166 -34.78 -7.91 -32.78
C SER A 166 -33.99 -9.21 -32.94
#